data_1575513b8ca205f2e3a5bd524458f2be
#
_entry.id   1575513b8ca205f2e3a5bd524458f2be
#
_cell.length_a   1.000
_cell.length_b   1.000
_cell.length_c   1.000
_cell.angle_alpha   90.00
_cell.angle_beta   90.00
_cell.angle_gamma   90.00
#
_symmetry.space_group_name_H-M   'P 1'
#
loop_
_entity.id
_entity.type
_entity.pdbx_description
1 polymer ?
#
loop_
_entity_poly.entity_id
_entity_poly.type
_entity_poly.pdbx_seq_one_letter_code
_entity_poly.pdbx_strand_id
1 'polypeptide(L)'
;MYKQIIKNQSVKGNQSHQGVLNSAIVNQLLIYIRQGSGNTYYQASDLDDCNLLVVLRRATGEELTLVSADLLSLANYSNYSGGYSYDAAGTDKGFNILLNFGKVVIGANDQLVVTLTTATGATIDSSPVVSVYGVTTDFENDDIFRYLFYNVNGSMLFKKVVSIFSDSSPNGAEFLIQHGNTQETVLDHCADAFSDLTGKYEANSTFYMLFLDQTSIGQDVTVITPASKRILAICR
;
A
#
# COMPACT_ATOMS: atom_id res chain seq x y z
N MET A 1 -20.96 2.20 4.25
CA MET A 1 -21.00 1.55 5.59
C MET A 1 -19.57 1.31 6.05
N TYR A 2 -19.27 1.49 7.35
CA TYR A 2 -17.95 1.23 7.94
C TYR A 2 -18.06 0.08 8.91
N LYS A 3 -17.18 -0.91 8.80
CA LYS A 3 -17.04 -2.00 9.76
C LYS A 3 -15.64 -1.99 10.34
N GLN A 4 -15.52 -1.78 11.64
CA GLN A 4 -14.23 -1.77 12.33
C GLN A 4 -13.68 -3.19 12.44
N ILE A 5 -12.44 -3.38 12.01
CA ILE A 5 -11.73 -4.67 11.99
C ILE A 5 -10.69 -4.69 13.12
N ILE A 6 -9.86 -3.64 13.19
CA ILE A 6 -8.92 -3.42 14.28
C ILE A 6 -9.31 -2.14 15.00
N LYS A 7 -9.37 -2.16 16.33
CA LYS A 7 -9.84 -1.05 17.14
C LYS A 7 -8.74 -0.53 18.05
N ASN A 8 -8.31 0.71 17.79
CA ASN A 8 -7.45 1.49 18.69
C ASN A 8 -6.28 0.67 19.28
N GLN A 9 -5.56 -0.04 18.45
CA GLN A 9 -4.40 -0.81 18.91
C GLN A 9 -3.17 0.06 18.94
N SER A 10 -2.46 0.04 20.05
CA SER A 10 -1.14 0.65 20.14
C SER A 10 -0.15 -0.12 19.30
N VAL A 11 0.60 0.58 18.46
CA VAL A 11 1.62 -0.01 17.58
C VAL A 11 2.98 0.40 18.14
N LYS A 12 3.40 -0.29 19.17
CA LYS A 12 4.71 -0.05 19.81
C LYS A 12 5.53 -1.35 19.76
N GLY A 13 6.69 -1.29 19.17
CA GLY A 13 7.69 -2.34 18.96
C GLY A 13 7.28 -3.80 19.17
N ASN A 14 7.52 -4.63 18.19
CA ASN A 14 7.32 -6.09 18.22
C ASN A 14 5.91 -6.55 18.66
N GLN A 15 4.89 -5.89 18.13
CA GLN A 15 3.50 -6.26 18.39
C GLN A 15 2.83 -6.76 17.12
N SER A 16 1.87 -7.65 17.30
CA SER A 16 1.01 -8.13 16.21
C SER A 16 -0.45 -8.02 16.65
N HIS A 17 -1.24 -7.34 15.86
CA HIS A 17 -2.67 -7.17 16.08
C HIS A 17 -3.43 -7.77 14.91
N GLN A 18 -4.39 -8.63 15.22
CA GLN A 18 -5.21 -9.29 14.21
C GLN A 18 -6.68 -8.94 14.42
N GLY A 19 -7.35 -8.65 13.32
CA GLY A 19 -8.81 -8.51 13.26
C GLY A 19 -9.38 -9.35 12.13
N VAL A 20 -10.62 -9.79 12.30
CA VAL A 20 -11.33 -10.63 11.34
C VAL A 20 -12.68 -10.03 11.02
N LEU A 21 -13.01 -9.99 9.74
CA LEU A 21 -14.32 -9.60 9.24
C LEU A 21 -14.95 -10.75 8.47
N ASN A 22 -16.19 -11.08 8.82
CA ASN A 22 -17.00 -12.11 8.18
C ASN A 22 -18.25 -11.51 7.56
N SER A 23 -18.81 -12.16 6.56
CA SER A 23 -20.12 -11.83 5.98
C SER A 23 -20.27 -10.35 5.64
N ALA A 24 -19.46 -9.86 4.70
CA ALA A 24 -19.46 -8.45 4.32
C ALA A 24 -19.11 -8.27 2.83
N ILE A 25 -19.42 -7.09 2.32
CA ILE A 25 -18.83 -6.57 1.09
C ILE A 25 -17.90 -5.44 1.48
N VAL A 26 -16.66 -5.47 1.01
CA VAL A 26 -15.64 -4.45 1.27
C VAL A 26 -15.08 -3.97 -0.05
N ASN A 27 -15.20 -2.67 -0.29
CA ASN A 27 -14.65 -2.03 -1.49
C ASN A 27 -13.32 -1.34 -1.17
N GLN A 28 -13.18 -0.85 0.05
CA GLN A 28 -12.02 -0.09 0.49
C GLN A 28 -11.59 -0.51 1.89
N LEU A 29 -10.32 -0.33 2.17
CA LEU A 29 -9.76 -0.42 3.50
C LEU A 29 -9.30 0.97 3.93
N LEU A 30 -9.85 1.46 5.04
CA LEU A 30 -9.42 2.70 5.68
C LEU A 30 -8.55 2.35 6.89
N ILE A 31 -7.31 2.81 6.87
CA ILE A 31 -6.37 2.70 7.98
C ILE A 31 -6.25 4.09 8.57
N TYR A 32 -6.70 4.25 9.81
CA TYR A 32 -6.60 5.48 10.56
C TYR A 32 -5.51 5.34 11.60
N ILE A 33 -4.50 6.21 11.51
CA ILE A 33 -3.39 6.25 12.43
C ILE A 33 -3.47 7.56 13.18
N ARG A 34 -3.66 7.47 14.50
CA ARG A 34 -3.73 8.60 15.40
C ARG A 34 -2.50 8.65 16.29
N GLN A 35 -1.96 9.83 16.50
CA GLN A 35 -0.90 10.04 17.47
C GLN A 35 -1.43 9.74 18.88
N GLY A 36 -0.64 9.01 19.69
CA GLY A 36 -0.92 8.82 21.10
C GLY A 36 -0.65 10.07 21.92
N SER A 37 -0.72 9.96 23.22
CA SER A 37 -0.45 11.07 24.14
C SER A 37 1.03 11.48 24.07
N GLY A 38 1.30 12.63 23.47
CA GLY A 38 2.63 13.22 23.33
C GLY A 38 2.67 14.21 22.17
N ASN A 39 3.53 15.21 22.27
CA ASN A 39 3.67 16.25 21.22
C ASN A 39 4.63 15.86 20.09
N THR A 40 5.06 14.61 20.03
CA THR A 40 5.99 14.14 19.02
C THR A 40 5.24 13.75 17.76
N TYR A 41 5.62 14.33 16.65
CA TYR A 41 5.05 14.01 15.34
C TYR A 41 5.51 12.63 14.89
N TYR A 42 4.62 11.88 14.21
CA TYR A 42 5.05 10.78 13.38
C TYR A 42 6.02 11.28 12.34
N GLN A 43 7.14 10.63 12.27
CA GLN A 43 7.96 10.72 11.07
C GLN A 43 7.52 9.63 10.09
N ALA A 44 7.58 9.93 8.81
CA ALA A 44 7.26 8.94 7.78
C ALA A 44 8.11 7.65 7.92
N SER A 45 9.35 7.80 8.42
CA SER A 45 10.24 6.67 8.74
C SER A 45 9.69 5.69 9.79
N ASP A 46 8.76 6.13 10.64
CA ASP A 46 8.19 5.24 11.66
C ASP A 46 7.20 4.23 11.07
N LEU A 47 6.75 4.48 9.84
CA LEU A 47 5.75 3.66 9.17
C LEU A 47 6.34 2.51 8.37
N ASP A 48 7.60 2.55 8.01
CA ASP A 48 8.26 1.46 7.28
C ASP A 48 8.50 0.22 8.15
N ASP A 49 8.54 0.42 9.48
CA ASP A 49 8.59 -0.66 10.47
C ASP A 49 7.22 -1.32 10.75
N CYS A 50 6.14 -0.76 10.21
CA CYS A 50 4.79 -1.27 10.39
C CYS A 50 4.31 -1.98 9.11
N ASN A 51 4.02 -3.27 9.19
CA ASN A 51 3.56 -4.05 8.05
C ASN A 51 2.08 -4.40 8.19
N LEU A 52 1.35 -4.23 7.10
CA LEU A 52 -0.04 -4.63 6.95
C LEU A 52 -0.14 -5.86 6.04
N LEU A 53 -0.75 -6.90 6.56
CA LEU A 53 -1.13 -8.10 5.81
C LEU A 53 -2.65 -8.22 5.82
N VAL A 54 -3.25 -8.30 4.64
CA VAL A 54 -4.70 -8.55 4.46
C VAL A 54 -4.87 -9.77 3.59
N VAL A 55 -5.53 -10.79 4.13
CA VAL A 55 -5.76 -12.06 3.45
C VAL A 55 -7.25 -12.37 3.44
N LEU A 56 -7.79 -12.63 2.26
CA LEU A 56 -9.11 -13.20 2.10
C LEU A 56 -8.98 -14.73 2.13
N ARG A 57 -9.53 -15.35 3.16
CA ARG A 57 -9.62 -16.80 3.33
C ARG A 57 -10.98 -17.28 2.91
N ARG A 58 -11.03 -18.14 1.93
CA ARG A 58 -12.27 -18.78 1.48
C ARG A 58 -12.58 -20.03 2.27
N ALA A 59 -13.86 -20.34 2.41
CA ALA A 59 -14.32 -21.59 3.01
C ALA A 59 -13.76 -22.85 2.32
N THR A 60 -13.35 -22.72 1.06
CA THR A 60 -12.70 -23.77 0.27
C THR A 60 -11.25 -24.06 0.67
N GLY A 61 -10.67 -23.23 1.54
CA GLY A 61 -9.26 -23.28 1.90
C GLY A 61 -8.34 -22.44 1.02
N GLU A 62 -8.89 -21.78 -0.01
CA GLU A 62 -8.12 -20.83 -0.84
C GLU A 62 -7.82 -19.56 -0.05
N GLU A 63 -6.60 -19.07 -0.18
CA GLU A 63 -6.16 -17.79 0.39
C GLU A 63 -5.74 -16.83 -0.71
N LEU A 64 -6.27 -15.61 -0.67
CA LEU A 64 -5.89 -14.52 -1.55
C LEU A 64 -5.31 -13.37 -0.73
N THR A 65 -4.04 -13.08 -0.91
CA THR A 65 -3.40 -11.92 -0.31
C THR A 65 -3.81 -10.66 -1.05
N LEU A 66 -4.50 -9.76 -0.37
CA LEU A 66 -4.93 -8.46 -0.90
C LEU A 66 -3.91 -7.35 -0.61
N VAL A 67 -3.31 -7.38 0.58
CA VAL A 67 -2.25 -6.44 0.97
C VAL A 67 -1.13 -7.23 1.63
N SER A 68 0.09 -6.93 1.24
CA SER A 68 1.30 -7.32 1.95
C SER A 68 2.32 -6.20 1.73
N ALA A 69 2.29 -5.19 2.59
CA ALA A 69 3.12 -4.00 2.42
C ALA A 69 3.33 -3.27 3.76
N ASP A 70 4.39 -2.48 3.83
CA ASP A 70 4.61 -1.54 4.93
C ASP A 70 3.64 -0.34 4.82
N LEU A 71 3.36 0.28 5.96
CA LEU A 71 2.42 1.40 6.01
C LEU A 71 2.98 2.65 5.32
N LEU A 72 4.29 2.84 5.25
CA LEU A 72 4.89 3.97 4.54
C LEU A 72 4.61 3.90 3.05
N SER A 73 4.85 2.75 2.43
CA SER A 73 4.54 2.54 1.01
C SER A 73 3.06 2.74 0.70
N LEU A 74 2.18 2.26 1.59
CA LEU A 74 0.74 2.44 1.45
C LEU A 74 0.31 3.90 1.66
N ALA A 75 0.94 4.63 2.58
CA ALA A 75 0.68 6.04 2.80
C ALA A 75 1.10 6.88 1.58
N ASN A 76 2.27 6.60 1.03
CA ASN A 76 2.77 7.26 -0.17
C ASN A 76 1.86 7.01 -1.37
N TYR A 77 1.43 5.77 -1.57
CA TYR A 77 0.46 5.43 -2.60
C TYR A 77 -0.88 6.15 -2.38
N SER A 78 -1.39 6.14 -1.15
CA SER A 78 -2.66 6.78 -0.80
C SER A 78 -2.60 8.29 -0.99
N ASN A 79 -1.49 8.93 -0.66
CA ASN A 79 -1.24 10.33 -0.95
C ASN A 79 -1.29 10.60 -2.46
N TYR A 80 -0.61 9.78 -3.25
CA TYR A 80 -0.63 9.85 -4.70
C TYR A 80 -2.05 9.70 -5.27
N SER A 81 -2.81 8.73 -4.79
CA SER A 81 -4.18 8.47 -5.26
C SER A 81 -5.23 9.46 -4.73
N GLY A 82 -4.83 10.41 -3.88
CA GLY A 82 -5.73 11.37 -3.26
C GLY A 82 -6.53 10.83 -2.07
N GLY A 83 -6.21 9.63 -1.59
CA GLY A 83 -6.85 8.99 -0.43
C GLY A 83 -6.14 9.26 0.90
N TYR A 84 -5.08 10.05 0.89
CA TYR A 84 -4.34 10.43 2.08
C TYR A 84 -4.83 11.78 2.61
N SER A 85 -5.06 11.86 3.91
CA SER A 85 -5.28 13.14 4.59
C SER A 85 -4.43 13.19 5.86
N TYR A 86 -3.76 14.30 6.05
CA TYR A 86 -2.95 14.58 7.23
C TYR A 86 -3.53 15.78 7.95
N ASP A 87 -3.88 15.62 9.22
CA ASP A 87 -4.29 16.74 10.08
C ASP A 87 -3.13 17.11 11.02
N ALA A 88 -2.43 18.18 10.65
CA ALA A 88 -1.31 18.71 11.43
C ALA A 88 -1.76 19.69 12.53
N ALA A 89 -2.99 20.18 12.46
CA ALA A 89 -3.43 21.34 13.26
C ALA A 89 -4.24 20.98 14.50
N GLY A 90 -4.73 19.75 14.61
CA GLY A 90 -5.62 19.34 15.70
C GLY A 90 -4.90 18.76 16.92
N THR A 91 -5.65 18.60 18.01
CA THR A 91 -5.22 17.86 19.20
C THR A 91 -5.13 16.34 18.94
N ASP A 92 -5.84 15.86 17.92
CA ASP A 92 -5.84 14.48 17.45
C ASP A 92 -5.09 14.38 16.11
N LYS A 93 -3.78 14.60 16.18
CA LYS A 93 -2.91 14.49 15.00
C LYS A 93 -2.92 13.05 14.48
N GLY A 94 -3.24 12.91 13.21
CA GLY A 94 -3.32 11.61 12.59
C GLY A 94 -3.35 11.70 11.08
N PHE A 95 -3.30 10.56 10.43
CA PHE A 95 -3.47 10.47 9.00
C PHE A 95 -4.27 9.23 8.61
N ASN A 96 -4.87 9.32 7.45
CA ASN A 96 -5.66 8.25 6.85
C ASN A 96 -4.93 7.67 5.65
N ILE A 97 -4.95 6.36 5.54
CA ILE A 97 -4.54 5.63 4.33
C ILE A 97 -5.80 4.95 3.80
N LEU A 98 -6.16 5.24 2.56
CA LEU A 98 -7.31 4.63 1.89
C LEU A 98 -6.83 3.75 0.75
N LEU A 99 -7.14 2.46 0.84
CA LEU A 99 -6.85 1.48 -0.21
C LEU A 99 -8.15 1.04 -0.88
N ASN A 100 -8.17 1.05 -2.19
CA ASN A 100 -9.31 0.62 -2.98
C ASN A 100 -9.10 -0.82 -3.45
N PHE A 101 -9.94 -1.74 -3.04
CA PHE A 101 -9.86 -3.15 -3.41
C PHE A 101 -10.73 -3.52 -4.61
N GLY A 102 -11.56 -2.61 -5.11
CA GLY A 102 -12.66 -3.00 -5.97
C GLY A 102 -13.78 -3.65 -5.14
N LYS A 103 -14.24 -4.83 -5.52
CA LYS A 103 -15.37 -5.47 -4.82
C LYS A 103 -14.95 -6.81 -4.20
N VAL A 104 -14.66 -6.79 -2.92
CA VAL A 104 -14.35 -8.00 -2.15
C VAL A 104 -15.61 -8.49 -1.44
N VAL A 105 -16.15 -9.60 -1.90
CA VAL A 105 -17.30 -10.27 -1.28
C VAL A 105 -16.77 -11.33 -0.30
N ILE A 106 -17.16 -11.18 0.97
CA ILE A 106 -16.82 -12.11 2.06
C ILE A 106 -18.09 -12.89 2.39
N GLY A 107 -18.15 -14.14 2.00
CA GLY A 107 -19.28 -15.02 2.27
C GLY A 107 -19.44 -15.37 3.76
N ALA A 108 -20.48 -16.12 4.09
CA ALA A 108 -20.80 -16.46 5.47
C ALA A 108 -19.68 -17.26 6.18
N ASN A 109 -18.96 -18.09 5.43
CA ASN A 109 -17.87 -18.93 5.94
C ASN A 109 -16.50 -18.46 5.48
N ASP A 110 -16.42 -17.32 4.78
CA ASP A 110 -15.17 -16.69 4.39
C ASP A 110 -14.73 -15.71 5.48
N GLN A 111 -13.44 -15.37 5.48
CA GLN A 111 -12.85 -14.44 6.43
C GLN A 111 -11.93 -13.46 5.72
N LEU A 112 -12.10 -12.17 5.99
CA LEU A 112 -11.07 -11.18 5.70
C LEU A 112 -10.25 -11.00 6.97
N VAL A 113 -9.02 -11.49 6.94
CA VAL A 113 -8.08 -11.42 8.07
C VAL A 113 -7.15 -10.24 7.84
N VAL A 114 -7.12 -9.32 8.78
CA VAL A 114 -6.23 -8.14 8.78
C VAL A 114 -5.24 -8.30 9.91
N THR A 115 -3.96 -8.30 9.59
CA THR A 115 -2.87 -8.39 10.57
C THR A 115 -1.96 -7.18 10.41
N LEU A 116 -1.73 -6.47 11.51
CA LEU A 116 -0.80 -5.37 11.60
C LEU A 116 0.34 -5.77 12.53
N THR A 117 1.57 -5.71 12.03
CA THR A 117 2.77 -6.05 12.79
C THR A 117 3.74 -4.89 12.82
N THR A 118 4.45 -4.73 13.93
CA THR A 118 5.57 -3.81 14.06
C THR A 118 6.87 -4.57 14.23
N ALA A 119 7.94 -4.09 13.59
CA ALA A 119 9.25 -4.70 13.68
C ALA A 119 9.84 -4.58 15.10
N THR A 120 10.73 -5.52 15.43
CA THR A 120 11.51 -5.46 16.66
C THR A 120 12.45 -4.26 16.62
N GLY A 121 12.36 -3.38 17.59
CA GLY A 121 13.21 -2.18 17.67
C GLY A 121 12.62 -0.95 17.00
N ALA A 122 11.40 -1.03 16.48
CA ALA A 122 10.68 0.17 16.04
C ALA A 122 10.59 1.18 17.18
N THR A 123 11.26 2.30 17.03
CA THR A 123 11.27 3.43 17.99
C THR A 123 10.10 4.36 17.70
N ILE A 124 8.89 3.82 17.68
CA ILE A 124 7.71 4.68 17.57
C ILE A 124 7.47 5.34 18.92
N ASP A 125 7.93 6.56 19.02
CA ASP A 125 8.14 7.27 20.30
C ASP A 125 6.83 7.67 20.99
N SER A 126 5.70 7.67 20.30
CA SER A 126 4.45 8.24 20.81
C SER A 126 3.27 7.30 20.93
N SER A 127 3.51 5.99 21.00
CA SER A 127 2.44 4.98 21.14
C SER A 127 1.26 5.24 20.19
N PRO A 128 1.47 5.22 18.88
CA PRO A 128 0.41 5.46 17.92
C PRO A 128 -0.70 4.44 18.09
N VAL A 129 -1.91 4.92 17.83
CA VAL A 129 -3.10 4.11 17.86
C VAL A 129 -3.59 3.92 16.44
N VAL A 130 -3.63 2.68 16.00
CA VAL A 130 -4.11 2.32 14.68
C VAL A 130 -5.48 1.69 14.76
N SER A 131 -6.37 2.14 13.89
CA SER A 131 -7.66 1.51 13.65
C SER A 131 -7.80 1.16 12.19
N VAL A 132 -8.36 0.00 11.89
CA VAL A 132 -8.60 -0.45 10.53
C VAL A 132 -10.09 -0.71 10.32
N TYR A 133 -10.63 -0.17 9.25
CA TYR A 133 -12.03 -0.29 8.89
C TYR A 133 -12.18 -0.84 7.48
N GLY A 134 -13.06 -1.83 7.32
CA GLY A 134 -13.60 -2.19 6.03
C GLY A 134 -14.71 -1.22 5.64
N VAL A 135 -14.64 -0.66 4.45
CA VAL A 135 -15.59 0.33 3.94
C VAL A 135 -16.35 -0.26 2.76
N THR A 136 -17.67 -0.14 2.81
CA THR A 136 -18.56 -0.46 1.70
C THR A 136 -19.05 0.83 1.10
N THR A 137 -18.80 1.03 -0.19
CA THR A 137 -19.27 2.16 -0.99
C THR A 137 -20.12 1.62 -2.16
N ASP A 138 -20.80 2.52 -2.86
CA ASP A 138 -21.55 2.17 -4.08
C ASP A 138 -20.66 2.04 -5.33
N PHE A 139 -19.37 1.91 -5.13
CA PHE A 139 -18.41 1.78 -6.22
C PHE A 139 -18.51 0.40 -6.87
N GLU A 140 -18.90 0.36 -8.13
CA GLU A 140 -19.05 -0.85 -8.92
C GLU A 140 -17.79 -1.11 -9.76
N ASN A 141 -16.78 -1.69 -9.14
CA ASN A 141 -15.69 -2.30 -9.90
C ASN A 141 -15.56 -3.76 -9.46
N ASP A 142 -15.78 -4.66 -10.39
CA ASP A 142 -15.70 -6.10 -10.12
C ASP A 142 -14.25 -6.62 -10.04
N ASP A 143 -13.28 -5.82 -10.46
CA ASP A 143 -11.86 -6.15 -10.32
C ASP A 143 -11.44 -6.09 -8.85
N ILE A 144 -10.63 -7.06 -8.44
CA ILE A 144 -10.00 -7.06 -7.11
C ILE A 144 -8.56 -6.56 -7.25
N PHE A 145 -8.23 -5.49 -6.55
CA PHE A 145 -6.89 -4.93 -6.53
C PHE A 145 -6.10 -5.44 -5.33
N ARG A 146 -4.83 -5.75 -5.57
CA ARG A 146 -3.88 -6.27 -4.59
C ARG A 146 -2.69 -5.33 -4.49
N TYR A 147 -2.24 -5.06 -3.27
CA TYR A 147 -1.12 -4.18 -2.95
C TYR A 147 0.02 -5.03 -2.39
N LEU A 148 1.04 -5.26 -3.19
CA LEU A 148 2.12 -6.18 -2.88
C LEU A 148 3.47 -5.46 -2.89
N PHE A 149 4.15 -5.51 -1.77
CA PHE A 149 5.46 -4.92 -1.59
C PHE A 149 6.56 -5.98 -1.68
N TYR A 150 7.63 -5.64 -2.39
CA TYR A 150 8.78 -6.52 -2.58
C TYR A 150 10.09 -5.75 -2.52
N ASN A 151 11.11 -6.39 -1.94
CA ASN A 151 12.48 -6.00 -2.15
C ASN A 151 13.02 -6.74 -3.37
N VAL A 152 13.13 -6.03 -4.50
CA VAL A 152 13.59 -6.61 -5.76
C VAL A 152 15.08 -6.39 -5.91
N ASN A 153 15.82 -7.49 -6.12
CA ASN A 153 17.25 -7.49 -6.43
C ASN A 153 17.45 -8.41 -7.63
N GLY A 154 17.81 -7.85 -8.76
CA GLY A 154 17.85 -8.56 -10.03
C GLY A 154 16.53 -8.50 -10.77
N SER A 155 15.86 -9.61 -11.02
CA SER A 155 14.66 -9.69 -11.85
C SER A 155 13.48 -10.27 -11.08
N MET A 156 12.31 -9.65 -11.19
CA MET A 156 11.06 -10.14 -10.58
C MET A 156 9.88 -9.96 -11.52
N LEU A 157 9.11 -11.04 -11.69
CA LEU A 157 7.87 -11.05 -12.46
C LEU A 157 6.68 -10.68 -11.57
N PHE A 158 5.97 -9.65 -11.97
CA PHE A 158 4.69 -9.23 -11.42
C PHE A 158 3.55 -9.60 -12.36
N LYS A 159 2.50 -10.22 -11.84
CA LYS A 159 1.38 -10.67 -12.64
C LYS A 159 0.24 -9.68 -12.62
N LYS A 160 -0.36 -9.43 -13.80
CA LYS A 160 -1.54 -8.57 -13.97
C LYS A 160 -1.38 -7.18 -13.33
N VAL A 161 -0.28 -6.54 -13.62
CA VAL A 161 0.12 -5.27 -13.01
C VAL A 161 -0.75 -4.13 -13.51
N VAL A 162 -1.20 -3.28 -12.59
CA VAL A 162 -1.92 -2.03 -12.87
C VAL A 162 -0.99 -0.83 -12.70
N SER A 163 -0.19 -0.83 -11.65
CA SER A 163 0.78 0.24 -11.36
C SER A 163 1.95 -0.32 -10.56
N ILE A 164 3.11 0.30 -10.71
CA ILE A 164 4.33 -0.02 -9.96
C ILE A 164 4.89 1.27 -9.39
N PHE A 165 5.33 1.22 -8.14
CA PHE A 165 5.98 2.31 -7.43
C PHE A 165 7.31 1.85 -6.87
N SER A 166 8.29 2.76 -6.82
CA SER A 166 9.59 2.52 -6.20
C SER A 166 9.95 3.62 -5.22
N ASP A 167 10.67 3.30 -4.16
CA ASP A 167 11.22 4.25 -3.20
C ASP A 167 12.50 4.94 -3.69
N SER A 168 13.00 4.54 -4.84
CA SER A 168 14.22 5.11 -5.44
C SER A 168 13.89 5.82 -6.73
N SER A 169 14.51 6.99 -6.93
CA SER A 169 14.46 7.66 -8.21
C SER A 169 14.88 6.71 -9.33
N PRO A 170 14.09 6.59 -10.41
CA PRO A 170 14.47 5.81 -11.57
C PRO A 170 15.56 6.50 -12.41
N ASN A 171 16.11 7.63 -11.96
CA ASN A 171 17.16 8.38 -12.64
C ASN A 171 18.41 7.51 -12.81
N GLY A 172 18.71 7.20 -14.05
CA GLY A 172 19.81 6.34 -14.45
C GLY A 172 19.31 5.00 -14.99
N ALA A 173 20.13 4.32 -15.78
CA ALA A 173 19.83 3.07 -16.47
C ALA A 173 19.55 1.86 -15.54
N GLU A 174 18.98 2.13 -14.36
CA GLU A 174 18.91 1.14 -13.29
C GLU A 174 17.62 0.34 -13.27
N PHE A 175 16.54 0.84 -13.89
CA PHE A 175 15.29 0.12 -13.96
C PHE A 175 14.98 -0.28 -15.40
N LEU A 176 14.80 -1.57 -15.61
CA LEU A 176 14.27 -2.09 -16.86
C LEU A 176 12.89 -2.70 -16.59
N ILE A 177 11.95 -2.38 -17.45
CA ILE A 177 10.65 -3.05 -17.48
C ILE A 177 10.60 -3.91 -18.74
N GLN A 178 10.38 -5.18 -18.56
CA GLN A 178 10.17 -6.12 -19.66
C GLN A 178 8.71 -6.54 -19.72
N HIS A 179 8.14 -6.38 -20.90
CA HIS A 179 6.79 -6.75 -21.23
C HIS A 179 6.80 -7.53 -22.54
N GLY A 180 6.44 -8.81 -22.48
CA GLY A 180 6.59 -9.71 -23.61
C GLY A 180 8.05 -9.78 -24.08
N ASN A 181 8.28 -9.43 -25.36
CA ASN A 181 9.64 -9.36 -25.94
C ASN A 181 10.23 -7.95 -25.95
N THR A 182 9.51 -6.97 -25.42
CA THR A 182 9.95 -5.57 -25.37
C THR A 182 10.58 -5.30 -24.02
N GLN A 183 11.77 -4.75 -24.03
CA GLN A 183 12.46 -4.27 -22.84
C GLN A 183 12.65 -2.77 -22.96
N GLU A 184 12.14 -2.04 -21.98
CA GLU A 184 12.22 -0.60 -21.92
C GLU A 184 12.96 -0.17 -20.67
N THR A 185 13.80 0.83 -20.82
CA THR A 185 14.41 1.53 -19.69
C THR A 185 13.36 2.46 -19.12
N VAL A 186 13.08 2.38 -17.83
CA VAL A 186 12.23 3.36 -17.14
C VAL A 186 13.06 4.63 -16.94
N LEU A 187 13.51 5.20 -18.05
CA LEU A 187 14.28 6.41 -18.05
C LEU A 187 13.35 7.62 -18.15
N ASP A 188 13.68 8.60 -17.35
CA ASP A 188 13.39 10.04 -17.55
C ASP A 188 11.92 10.48 -17.57
N HIS A 189 10.97 9.58 -17.79
CA HIS A 189 9.56 9.95 -17.91
C HIS A 189 8.82 10.06 -16.58
N CYS A 190 9.37 9.47 -15.52
CA CYS A 190 8.57 9.29 -14.31
C CYS A 190 8.57 10.51 -13.40
N ALA A 191 9.69 11.18 -13.22
CA ALA A 191 9.78 12.29 -12.27
C ALA A 191 9.24 13.60 -12.87
N ASP A 192 9.74 13.98 -14.03
CA ASP A 192 9.42 15.28 -14.63
C ASP A 192 8.01 15.31 -15.24
N ALA A 193 7.65 14.30 -16.03
CA ALA A 193 6.31 14.22 -16.61
C ALA A 193 5.22 14.06 -15.55
N PHE A 194 5.52 13.42 -14.43
CA PHE A 194 4.59 13.23 -13.34
C PHE A 194 4.37 14.49 -12.52
N SER A 195 5.42 15.26 -12.26
CA SER A 195 5.36 16.59 -11.65
C SER A 195 4.46 17.52 -12.46
N ASP A 196 4.62 17.53 -13.77
CA ASP A 196 3.89 18.41 -14.68
C ASP A 196 2.41 18.01 -14.81
N LEU A 197 2.10 16.71 -14.81
CA LEU A 197 0.74 16.23 -15.02
C LEU A 197 -0.14 16.29 -13.77
N THR A 198 0.42 16.15 -12.58
CA THR A 198 -0.40 16.00 -11.37
C THR A 198 -0.26 17.16 -10.38
N GLY A 199 0.83 17.92 -10.45
CA GLY A 199 1.15 18.94 -9.44
C GLY A 199 1.26 18.38 -8.01
N LYS A 200 1.24 17.06 -7.85
CA LYS A 200 1.26 16.37 -6.58
C LYS A 200 2.63 15.85 -6.17
N TYR A 201 3.60 15.97 -7.06
CA TYR A 201 4.96 15.52 -6.79
C TYR A 201 5.65 16.57 -5.91
N GLU A 202 5.86 16.26 -4.66
CA GLU A 202 6.72 17.05 -3.81
C GLU A 202 8.17 16.64 -4.03
N ALA A 203 9.06 17.61 -4.17
CA ALA A 203 10.50 17.39 -4.41
C ALA A 203 11.20 16.55 -3.33
N ASN A 204 10.55 16.33 -2.19
CA ASN A 204 11.01 15.50 -1.08
C ASN A 204 10.37 14.11 -1.05
N SER A 205 9.54 13.77 -2.04
CA SER A 205 8.97 12.43 -2.12
C SER A 205 10.06 11.45 -2.53
N THR A 206 10.21 10.40 -1.73
CA THR A 206 11.10 9.26 -2.03
C THR A 206 10.36 8.12 -2.71
N PHE A 207 9.16 8.37 -3.22
CA PHE A 207 8.30 7.34 -3.78
C PHE A 207 7.86 7.74 -5.20
N TYR A 208 8.27 6.94 -6.16
CA TYR A 208 8.11 7.21 -7.58
C TYR A 208 7.21 6.20 -8.25
N MET A 209 6.27 6.67 -9.05
CA MET A 209 5.49 5.80 -9.93
C MET A 209 6.32 5.46 -11.17
N LEU A 210 6.43 4.17 -11.46
CA LEU A 210 6.99 3.70 -12.72
C LEU A 210 5.86 3.65 -13.75
N PHE A 211 5.94 4.47 -14.79
CA PHE A 211 4.95 4.47 -15.85
C PHE A 211 5.02 3.17 -16.65
N LEU A 212 3.87 2.54 -16.78
CA LEU A 212 3.67 1.42 -17.67
C LEU A 212 3.04 1.92 -18.96
N ASP A 213 3.53 1.43 -20.08
CA ASP A 213 2.82 1.60 -21.34
C ASP A 213 1.37 1.09 -21.20
N GLN A 214 0.43 1.74 -21.89
CA GLN A 214 -0.99 1.35 -21.86
C GLN A 214 -1.21 -0.12 -22.25
N THR A 215 -0.36 -0.68 -23.11
CA THR A 215 -0.41 -2.10 -23.48
C THR A 215 0.07 -3.03 -22.37
N SER A 216 0.82 -2.53 -21.40
CA SER A 216 1.35 -3.29 -20.27
C SER A 216 0.40 -3.36 -19.09
N ILE A 217 -0.59 -2.46 -19.03
CA ILE A 217 -1.56 -2.43 -17.92
C ILE A 217 -2.42 -3.69 -17.93
N GLY A 218 -2.41 -4.39 -16.81
CA GLY A 218 -3.14 -5.67 -16.64
C GLY A 218 -2.42 -6.88 -17.21
N GLN A 219 -1.19 -6.70 -17.72
CA GLN A 219 -0.31 -7.76 -18.21
C GLN A 219 0.71 -8.19 -17.16
N ASP A 220 1.41 -9.26 -17.46
CA ASP A 220 2.56 -9.69 -16.67
C ASP A 220 3.78 -8.83 -17.05
N VAL A 221 4.41 -8.24 -16.05
CA VAL A 221 5.55 -7.32 -16.21
C VAL A 221 6.72 -7.80 -15.39
N THR A 222 7.91 -7.87 -15.98
CA THR A 222 9.15 -8.15 -15.28
C THR A 222 9.88 -6.85 -14.99
N VAL A 223 10.15 -6.59 -13.72
CA VAL A 223 11.00 -5.48 -13.27
C VAL A 223 12.40 -6.01 -13.04
N ILE A 224 13.40 -5.34 -13.61
CA ILE A 224 14.82 -5.71 -13.49
C ILE A 224 15.55 -4.53 -12.85
N THR A 225 16.24 -4.80 -11.75
CA THR A 225 17.00 -3.79 -10.98
C THR A 225 18.41 -4.29 -10.70
N PRO A 226 19.47 -3.48 -10.87
CA PRO A 226 20.85 -3.90 -10.60
C PRO A 226 21.20 -3.95 -9.10
N ALA A 227 20.37 -3.33 -8.27
CA ALA A 227 20.51 -3.29 -6.81
C ALA A 227 19.17 -3.49 -6.14
N SER A 228 19.17 -3.81 -4.85
CA SER A 228 17.93 -3.96 -4.08
C SER A 228 17.11 -2.66 -4.11
N LYS A 229 15.87 -2.78 -4.58
CA LYS A 229 14.90 -1.68 -4.65
C LYS A 229 13.59 -2.11 -4.00
N ARG A 230 12.98 -1.17 -3.29
CA ARG A 230 11.65 -1.36 -2.68
C ARG A 230 10.59 -1.06 -3.72
N ILE A 231 9.79 -2.05 -4.05
CA ILE A 231 8.77 -1.97 -5.10
C ILE A 231 7.40 -2.28 -4.49
N LEU A 232 6.46 -1.36 -4.67
CA LEU A 232 5.04 -1.60 -4.42
C LEU A 232 4.35 -1.83 -5.76
N ALA A 233 3.80 -3.01 -5.96
CA ALA A 233 3.02 -3.35 -7.15
C ALA A 233 1.53 -3.39 -6.79
N ILE A 234 0.72 -2.74 -7.65
CA ILE A 234 -0.73 -2.86 -7.63
C ILE A 234 -1.11 -3.83 -8.76
N CYS A 235 -1.73 -4.94 -8.40
CA CYS A 235 -2.07 -6.03 -9.31
C CYS A 235 -3.58 -6.34 -9.25
N ARG A 236 -4.11 -6.93 -10.32
CA ARG A 236 -5.47 -7.49 -10.37
C ARG A 236 -5.52 -8.95 -9.96
#